data_f6c101c4954daff1be7d93c5236d5204
#
_entry.id   f6c101c4954daff1be7d93c5236d5204
#
_cell.length_a   1.000
_cell.length_b   1.000
_cell.length_c   1.000
_cell.angle_alpha   90.00
_cell.angle_beta   90.00
_cell.angle_gamma   90.00
#
_symmetry.space_group_name_H-M   'P 1'
#
loop_
_entity.id
_entity.type
_entity.pdbx_description
1 polymer ?
#
loop_
_entity_poly.entity_id
_entity_poly.type
_entity_poly.pdbx_seq_one_letter_code
_entity_poly.pdbx_strand_id
1 'polypeptide(L)'
;MARVAKSVVITNKADRIIDYIADVKNHPAFLGPLKTITNVNGDPKKAGTSWDWTFVMAGVEFSGRAETVAYESGKQFGFKTTTGIQSTFTYSAEPQGNGAKVSIDVTYDVPQSLLSKMQTGVVEKLNDAEGARAIENLKAILDQ
;
A
#
# COMPACT_ATOMS: atom_id res chain seq x y z
N MET A 1 2.19 16.78 5.39
CA MET A 1 1.94 15.47 4.78
C MET A 1 2.82 14.43 5.44
N ALA A 2 2.23 13.36 5.94
CA ALA A 2 2.97 12.29 6.58
C ALA A 2 3.53 11.31 5.54
N ARG A 3 4.56 10.57 5.90
CA ARG A 3 5.21 9.62 5.02
C ARG A 3 5.61 8.35 5.74
N VAL A 4 5.41 7.21 5.10
CA VAL A 4 5.92 5.91 5.52
C VAL A 4 6.79 5.37 4.39
N ALA A 5 8.04 5.02 4.70
CA ALA A 5 8.97 4.44 3.73
C ALA A 5 9.68 3.25 4.37
N LYS A 6 9.48 2.05 3.80
CA LYS A 6 10.05 0.80 4.31
C LYS A 6 10.55 -0.04 3.15
N SER A 7 11.51 -0.92 3.42
CA SER A 7 12.01 -1.85 2.41
C SER A 7 12.42 -3.17 3.04
N VAL A 8 12.45 -4.22 2.20
CA VAL A 8 12.82 -5.57 2.61
C VAL A 8 13.33 -6.32 1.36
N VAL A 9 14.19 -7.30 1.55
CA VAL A 9 14.61 -8.19 0.47
C VAL A 9 13.71 -9.42 0.48
N ILE A 10 13.07 -9.71 -0.66
CA ILE A 10 12.21 -10.87 -0.85
C ILE A 10 12.88 -11.82 -1.83
N THR A 11 12.97 -13.11 -1.49
CA THR A 11 13.55 -14.13 -2.37
C THR A 11 12.53 -14.60 -3.38
N ASN A 12 12.31 -13.78 -4.40
CA ASN A 12 11.43 -14.05 -5.53
C ASN A 12 11.81 -13.13 -6.67
N LYS A 13 11.27 -13.38 -7.86
CA LYS A 13 11.51 -12.54 -9.03
C LYS A 13 10.76 -11.22 -8.90
N ALA A 14 11.41 -10.12 -9.28
CA ALA A 14 10.82 -8.79 -9.19
C ALA A 14 9.48 -8.68 -9.93
N ASP A 15 9.34 -9.30 -11.11
CA ASP A 15 8.10 -9.28 -11.89
C ASP A 15 6.95 -9.99 -11.17
N ARG A 16 7.24 -11.11 -10.49
CA ARG A 16 6.23 -11.84 -9.70
C ARG A 16 5.78 -11.03 -8.49
N ILE A 17 6.73 -10.36 -7.83
CA ILE A 17 6.45 -9.52 -6.66
C ILE A 17 5.54 -8.35 -7.07
N ILE A 18 5.93 -7.62 -8.11
CA ILE A 18 5.15 -6.47 -8.57
C ILE A 18 3.78 -6.88 -9.10
N ASP A 19 3.68 -8.00 -9.80
CA ASP A 19 2.38 -8.49 -10.29
C ASP A 19 1.45 -8.91 -9.15
N TYR A 20 2.00 -9.49 -8.08
CA TYR A 20 1.21 -9.78 -6.88
C TYR A 20 0.65 -8.49 -6.26
N ILE A 21 1.50 -7.47 -6.13
CA ILE A 21 1.10 -6.17 -5.56
C ILE A 21 0.13 -5.44 -6.48
N ALA A 22 0.30 -5.55 -7.81
CA ALA A 22 -0.59 -4.91 -8.77
C ALA A 22 -2.00 -5.50 -8.77
N ASP A 23 -2.17 -6.73 -8.32
CA ASP A 23 -3.50 -7.29 -8.08
C ASP A 23 -4.01 -6.74 -6.73
N VAL A 24 -4.77 -5.66 -6.80
CA VAL A 24 -5.21 -4.92 -5.61
C VAL A 24 -6.07 -5.74 -4.65
N LYS A 25 -6.68 -6.83 -5.12
CA LYS A 25 -7.42 -7.75 -4.26
C LYS A 25 -6.53 -8.47 -3.26
N ASN A 26 -5.23 -8.50 -3.50
CA ASN A 26 -4.24 -9.06 -2.59
C ASN A 26 -3.88 -8.12 -1.44
N HIS A 27 -4.19 -6.82 -1.56
CA HIS A 27 -3.75 -5.82 -0.58
C HIS A 27 -4.19 -6.12 0.86
N PRO A 28 -5.43 -6.55 1.13
CA PRO A 28 -5.82 -6.90 2.49
C PRO A 28 -5.00 -8.04 3.12
N ALA A 29 -4.36 -8.89 2.31
CA ALA A 29 -3.56 -9.99 2.82
C ALA A 29 -2.27 -9.51 3.50
N PHE A 30 -1.73 -8.36 3.10
CA PHE A 30 -0.49 -7.85 3.69
C PHE A 30 -0.66 -6.50 4.40
N LEU A 31 -1.68 -5.71 4.07
CA LEU A 31 -2.00 -4.46 4.75
C LEU A 31 -3.09 -4.73 5.80
N GLY A 32 -2.69 -5.02 7.04
CA GLY A 32 -3.64 -5.37 8.10
C GLY A 32 -4.78 -4.38 8.31
N PRO A 33 -4.53 -3.04 8.30
CA PRO A 33 -5.61 -2.07 8.44
C PRO A 33 -6.58 -1.99 7.27
N LEU A 34 -6.21 -2.49 6.11
CA LEU A 34 -7.08 -2.49 4.93
C LEU A 34 -8.06 -3.66 5.04
N LYS A 35 -9.34 -3.36 5.21
CA LYS A 35 -10.36 -4.38 5.40
C LYS A 35 -10.86 -4.98 4.11
N THR A 36 -11.19 -4.13 3.13
CA THR A 36 -11.81 -4.59 1.89
C THR A 36 -11.32 -3.81 0.70
N ILE A 37 -11.25 -4.50 -0.43
CA ILE A 37 -11.14 -3.95 -1.77
C ILE A 37 -12.32 -4.50 -2.56
N THR A 38 -13.14 -3.62 -3.13
CA THR A 38 -14.35 -3.99 -3.88
C THR A 38 -14.48 -3.14 -5.14
N ASN A 39 -15.37 -3.54 -6.02
CA ASN A 39 -15.74 -2.77 -7.22
C ASN A 39 -14.52 -2.39 -8.07
N VAL A 40 -13.62 -3.33 -8.30
CA VAL A 40 -12.46 -3.13 -9.17
C VAL A 40 -12.97 -3.00 -10.61
N ASN A 41 -12.75 -1.83 -11.19
CA ASN A 41 -13.26 -1.48 -12.52
C ASN A 41 -12.12 -1.51 -13.54
N GLY A 42 -11.84 -2.70 -14.06
CA GLY A 42 -10.80 -2.92 -15.06
C GLY A 42 -9.59 -3.67 -14.52
N ASP A 43 -8.48 -3.53 -15.23
CA ASP A 43 -7.19 -4.17 -14.88
C ASP A 43 -6.35 -3.18 -14.06
N PRO A 44 -6.03 -3.48 -12.78
CA PRO A 44 -5.24 -2.58 -11.95
C PRO A 44 -3.86 -2.23 -12.51
N LYS A 45 -3.35 -3.01 -13.45
CA LYS A 45 -2.07 -2.70 -14.13
C LYS A 45 -2.21 -1.53 -15.11
N LYS A 46 -3.42 -1.07 -15.38
CA LYS A 46 -3.66 0.06 -16.29
C LYS A 46 -3.99 1.31 -15.51
N ALA A 47 -3.32 2.41 -15.82
CA ALA A 47 -3.62 3.71 -15.23
C ALA A 47 -5.09 4.08 -15.41
N GLY A 48 -5.69 4.65 -14.38
CA GLY A 48 -7.11 5.01 -14.37
C GLY A 48 -8.06 3.93 -13.91
N THR A 49 -7.60 2.67 -13.79
CA THR A 49 -8.42 1.62 -13.17
C THR A 49 -8.67 1.98 -11.71
N SER A 50 -9.92 1.86 -11.28
CA SER A 50 -10.35 2.31 -9.97
C SER A 50 -10.98 1.19 -9.15
N TRP A 51 -11.04 1.40 -7.84
CA TRP A 51 -11.67 0.46 -6.90
C TRP A 51 -12.08 1.19 -5.63
N ASP A 52 -12.94 0.52 -4.84
CA ASP A 52 -13.35 1.01 -3.53
C ASP A 52 -12.52 0.32 -2.44
N TRP A 53 -12.21 1.07 -1.39
CA TRP A 53 -11.45 0.56 -0.25
C TRP A 53 -12.11 0.94 1.07
N THR A 54 -11.87 0.11 2.10
CA THR A 54 -12.21 0.40 3.50
C THR A 54 -10.96 0.14 4.34
N PHE A 55 -10.57 1.13 5.12
CA PHE A 55 -9.31 1.15 5.86
C PHE A 55 -9.55 1.63 7.30
N VAL A 56 -8.86 1.02 8.26
CA VAL A 56 -8.91 1.43 9.67
C VAL A 56 -7.62 2.16 10.02
N MET A 57 -7.73 3.43 10.40
CA MET A 57 -6.58 4.22 10.84
C MET A 57 -6.81 4.63 12.29
N ALA A 58 -5.88 4.24 13.18
CA ALA A 58 -5.95 4.56 14.60
C ALA A 58 -7.32 4.19 15.22
N GLY A 59 -7.87 3.04 14.82
CA GLY A 59 -9.14 2.52 15.31
C GLY A 59 -10.39 3.10 14.66
N VAL A 60 -10.25 4.02 13.71
CA VAL A 60 -11.38 4.66 13.03
C VAL A 60 -11.46 4.15 11.58
N GLU A 61 -12.65 3.76 11.15
CA GLU A 61 -12.88 3.23 9.80
C GLU A 61 -13.12 4.37 8.81
N PHE A 62 -12.41 4.29 7.68
CA PHE A 62 -12.54 5.21 6.55
C PHE A 62 -12.81 4.41 5.28
N SER A 63 -13.56 5.00 4.36
CA SER A 63 -13.83 4.41 3.05
C SER A 63 -13.62 5.45 1.96
N GLY A 64 -13.29 4.98 0.77
CA GLY A 64 -13.11 5.83 -0.38
C GLY A 64 -12.81 5.05 -1.64
N ARG A 65 -12.36 5.78 -2.67
CA ARG A 65 -11.95 5.20 -3.93
C ARG A 65 -10.47 5.49 -4.18
N ALA A 66 -9.88 4.65 -5.00
CA ALA A 66 -8.50 4.79 -5.43
C ALA A 66 -8.39 4.47 -6.92
N GLU A 67 -7.29 4.89 -7.54
CA GLU A 67 -7.02 4.56 -8.93
C GLU A 67 -5.53 4.31 -9.16
N THR A 68 -5.23 3.41 -10.09
CA THR A 68 -3.86 3.16 -10.53
C THR A 68 -3.29 4.41 -11.21
N VAL A 69 -2.07 4.79 -10.83
CA VAL A 69 -1.34 5.89 -11.48
C VAL A 69 -0.13 5.42 -12.26
N ALA A 70 0.46 4.27 -11.89
CA ALA A 70 1.63 3.76 -12.58
C ALA A 70 1.73 2.25 -12.43
N TYR A 71 2.16 1.60 -13.49
CA TYR A 71 2.58 0.18 -13.46
C TYR A 71 3.70 -0.02 -14.47
N GLU A 72 4.76 -0.66 -14.02
CA GLU A 72 5.87 -1.07 -14.87
C GLU A 72 6.32 -2.46 -14.43
N SER A 73 6.25 -3.43 -15.33
CA SER A 73 6.52 -4.83 -15.03
C SER A 73 7.87 -5.01 -14.34
N GLY A 74 7.87 -5.66 -13.18
CA GLY A 74 9.07 -5.94 -12.41
C GLY A 74 9.72 -4.72 -11.74
N LYS A 75 9.12 -3.54 -11.84
CA LYS A 75 9.72 -2.30 -11.32
C LYS A 75 8.85 -1.56 -10.34
N GLN A 76 7.59 -1.28 -10.69
CA GLN A 76 6.74 -0.48 -9.81
C GLN A 76 5.25 -0.69 -10.04
N PHE A 77 4.50 -0.43 -8.98
CA PHE A 77 3.05 -0.25 -9.01
C PHE A 77 2.71 0.91 -8.09
N GLY A 78 1.95 1.86 -8.60
CA GLY A 78 1.53 3.03 -7.83
C GLY A 78 0.05 3.33 -7.99
N PHE A 79 -0.56 3.78 -6.90
CA PHE A 79 -1.94 4.24 -6.93
C PHE A 79 -2.12 5.43 -5.98
N LYS A 80 -3.21 6.15 -6.20
CA LYS A 80 -3.62 7.25 -5.32
C LYS A 80 -5.08 7.07 -4.93
N THR A 81 -5.43 7.58 -3.77
CA THR A 81 -6.84 7.70 -3.40
C THR A 81 -7.44 8.91 -4.10
N THR A 82 -8.69 8.77 -4.53
CA THR A 82 -9.44 9.85 -5.17
C THR A 82 -10.49 10.45 -4.24
N THR A 83 -10.95 9.66 -3.26
CA THR A 83 -11.83 10.12 -2.18
C THR A 83 -11.42 9.43 -0.88
N GLY A 84 -11.88 9.93 0.25
CA GLY A 84 -11.55 9.42 1.57
C GLY A 84 -10.24 10.03 2.09
N ILE A 85 -9.38 9.22 2.72
CA ILE A 85 -8.07 9.67 3.17
C ILE A 85 -7.20 9.97 1.94
N GLN A 86 -6.67 11.19 1.85
CA GLN A 86 -5.77 11.55 0.76
C GLN A 86 -4.43 10.82 0.92
N SER A 87 -4.07 10.02 -0.06
CA SER A 87 -2.82 9.25 -0.01
C SER A 87 -2.33 8.87 -1.40
N THR A 88 -1.02 8.61 -1.47
CA THR A 88 -0.36 8.06 -2.66
C THR A 88 0.54 6.93 -2.20
N PHE A 89 0.39 5.76 -2.81
CA PHE A 89 1.18 4.56 -2.53
C PHE A 89 2.05 4.24 -3.73
N THR A 90 3.34 4.03 -3.49
CA THR A 90 4.28 3.56 -4.52
C THR A 90 5.00 2.34 -4.01
N TYR A 91 4.88 1.23 -4.73
CA TYR A 91 5.65 0.01 -4.50
C TYR A 91 6.68 -0.10 -5.60
N SER A 92 7.90 -0.45 -5.24
CA SER A 92 8.99 -0.64 -6.21
C SER A 92 9.79 -1.89 -5.88
N ALA A 93 10.44 -2.45 -6.89
CA ALA A 93 11.30 -3.61 -6.74
C ALA A 93 12.56 -3.43 -7.57
N GLU A 94 13.71 -3.78 -6.99
CA GLU A 94 15.01 -3.81 -7.67
C GLU A 94 15.64 -5.18 -7.49
N PRO A 95 16.13 -5.83 -8.56
CA PRO A 95 16.84 -7.10 -8.41
C PRO A 95 18.00 -6.96 -7.44
N GLN A 96 18.10 -7.91 -6.51
CA GLN A 96 19.18 -7.94 -5.52
C GLN A 96 19.49 -9.38 -5.15
N GLY A 97 20.69 -9.87 -5.51
CA GLY A 97 21.06 -11.25 -5.25
C GLY A 97 20.10 -12.22 -5.91
N ASN A 98 19.57 -13.18 -5.14
CA ASN A 98 18.60 -14.17 -5.61
C ASN A 98 17.16 -13.68 -5.58
N GLY A 99 16.95 -12.41 -5.23
CA GLY A 99 15.61 -11.88 -5.07
C GLY A 99 15.53 -10.43 -5.52
N ALA A 100 14.75 -9.65 -4.79
CA ALA A 100 14.58 -8.24 -5.07
C ALA A 100 14.43 -7.45 -3.78
N LYS A 101 14.96 -6.23 -3.78
CA LYS A 101 14.68 -5.25 -2.74
C LYS A 101 13.34 -4.60 -3.07
N VAL A 102 12.38 -4.78 -2.20
CA VAL A 102 11.02 -4.26 -2.35
C VAL A 102 10.83 -3.10 -1.40
N SER A 103 10.31 -2.00 -1.91
CA SER A 103 10.07 -0.79 -1.11
C SER A 103 8.61 -0.38 -1.20
N ILE A 104 8.10 0.12 -0.09
CA ILE A 104 6.80 0.80 -0.01
C ILE A 104 7.07 2.25 0.38
N ASP A 105 6.47 3.18 -0.34
CA ASP A 105 6.55 4.61 -0.06
C ASP A 105 5.12 5.17 -0.10
N VAL A 106 4.65 5.67 1.05
CA VAL A 106 3.29 6.19 1.19
C VAL A 106 3.38 7.61 1.69
N THR A 107 2.72 8.52 1.00
CA THR A 107 2.44 9.87 1.51
C THR A 107 0.96 9.98 1.77
N TYR A 108 0.58 10.60 2.89
CA TYR A 108 -0.83 10.72 3.25
C TYR A 108 -1.07 11.92 4.14
N ASP A 109 -2.31 12.38 4.17
CA ASP A 109 -2.76 13.41 5.11
C ASP A 109 -3.47 12.73 6.28
N VAL A 110 -3.12 13.13 7.50
CA VAL A 110 -3.82 12.64 8.69
C VAL A 110 -5.23 13.25 8.68
N PRO A 111 -6.29 12.41 8.72
CA PRO A 111 -7.66 12.93 8.69
C PRO A 111 -7.95 13.85 9.88
N GLN A 112 -8.64 14.96 9.62
CA GLN A 112 -9.02 15.94 10.63
C GLN A 112 -9.82 15.31 11.78
N SER A 113 -10.65 14.33 11.48
CA SER A 113 -11.44 13.62 12.49
C SER A 113 -10.59 12.87 13.51
N LEU A 114 -9.37 12.47 13.16
CA LEU A 114 -8.44 11.85 14.11
C LEU A 114 -7.71 12.88 14.95
N LEU A 115 -7.43 14.07 14.42
CA LEU A 115 -6.71 15.13 15.11
C LEU A 115 -7.47 15.68 16.32
N SER A 116 -8.80 15.52 16.32
CA SER A 116 -9.62 15.89 17.47
C SER A 116 -9.51 14.88 18.64
N LYS A 117 -9.00 13.68 18.37
CA LYS A 117 -8.94 12.56 19.33
C LYS A 117 -7.54 12.22 19.78
N MET A 118 -6.53 12.47 18.95
CA MET A 118 -5.14 12.14 19.27
C MET A 118 -4.18 13.03 18.49
N GLN A 119 -2.95 13.11 18.99
CA GLN A 119 -1.92 13.94 18.37
C GLN A 119 -1.43 13.33 17.06
N THR A 120 -1.07 14.19 16.11
CA THR A 120 -0.52 13.80 14.82
C THR A 120 0.64 12.81 14.95
N GLY A 121 1.58 13.05 15.86
CA GLY A 121 2.73 12.18 16.03
C GLY A 121 2.37 10.76 16.47
N VAL A 122 1.28 10.59 17.23
CA VAL A 122 0.79 9.26 17.62
C VAL A 122 0.23 8.53 16.41
N VAL A 123 -0.58 9.21 15.59
CA VAL A 123 -1.14 8.62 14.35
C VAL A 123 0.00 8.21 13.40
N GLU A 124 1.00 9.07 13.23
CA GLU A 124 2.14 8.79 12.36
C GLU A 124 2.94 7.56 12.84
N LYS A 125 3.15 7.43 14.16
CA LYS A 125 3.81 6.26 14.73
C LYS A 125 3.05 4.96 14.48
N LEU A 126 1.72 4.99 14.65
CA LEU A 126 0.88 3.82 14.39
C LEU A 126 0.96 3.40 12.93
N ASN A 127 0.89 4.36 12.02
CA ASN A 127 0.97 4.08 10.58
C ASN A 127 2.37 3.61 10.16
N ASP A 128 3.42 4.14 10.77
CA ASP A 128 4.78 3.69 10.50
C ASP A 128 4.96 2.22 10.90
N ALA A 129 4.43 1.83 12.06
CA ALA A 129 4.45 0.45 12.51
C ALA A 129 3.63 -0.47 11.58
N GLU A 130 2.49 0.00 11.08
CA GLU A 130 1.69 -0.76 10.11
C GLU A 130 2.43 -0.94 8.77
N GLY A 131 3.17 0.07 8.32
CA GLY A 131 4.02 -0.05 7.13
C GLY A 131 5.11 -1.09 7.30
N ALA A 132 5.75 -1.14 8.46
CA ALA A 132 6.75 -2.14 8.78
C ALA A 132 6.16 -3.56 8.77
N ARG A 133 4.96 -3.73 9.34
CA ARG A 133 4.26 -5.02 9.30
C ARG A 133 3.87 -5.41 7.88
N ALA A 134 3.41 -4.46 7.07
CA ALA A 134 3.00 -4.72 5.69
C ALA A 134 4.15 -5.30 4.86
N ILE A 135 5.32 -4.71 4.96
CA ILE A 135 6.48 -5.16 4.18
C ILE A 135 6.95 -6.54 4.66
N GLU A 136 6.90 -6.81 5.97
CA GLU A 136 7.22 -8.14 6.52
C GLU A 136 6.19 -9.19 6.09
N ASN A 137 4.91 -8.83 6.04
CA ASN A 137 3.85 -9.71 5.55
C ASN A 137 4.06 -10.05 4.07
N LEU A 138 4.43 -9.07 3.24
CA LEU A 138 4.76 -9.32 1.85
C LEU A 138 5.90 -10.32 1.71
N LYS A 139 6.95 -10.16 2.52
CA LYS A 139 8.07 -11.10 2.53
C LYS A 139 7.61 -12.50 2.90
N ALA A 140 6.81 -12.63 3.95
CA ALA A 140 6.30 -13.94 4.38
C ALA A 140 5.46 -14.62 3.30
N ILE A 141 4.67 -13.86 2.56
CA ILE A 141 3.80 -14.38 1.50
C ILE A 141 4.61 -14.79 0.26
N LEU A 142 5.62 -13.99 -0.12
CA LEU A 142 6.28 -14.09 -1.42
C LEU A 142 7.65 -14.77 -1.40
N ASP A 143 8.29 -14.95 -0.25
CA ASP A 143 9.57 -15.67 -0.17
C ASP A 143 9.44 -17.09 -0.71
N GLN A 144 10.45 -17.49 -1.47
CA GLN A 144 10.55 -18.86 -2.00
C GLN A 144 11.85 -19.52 -1.58
#